data_7ce9351d8f0e52812433235be3f59f60
#
_entry.id   7ce9351d8f0e52812433235be3f59f60
#
_cell.length_a   1.000
_cell.length_b   1.000
_cell.length_c   1.000
_cell.angle_alpha   90.00
_cell.angle_beta   90.00
_cell.angle_gamma   90.00
#
_symmetry.space_group_name_H-M   'P 1'
#
loop_
_entity.id
_entity.type
_entity.pdbx_description
1 polymer ?
#
loop_
_entity_poly.entity_id
_entity_poly.type
_entity_poly.pdbx_seq_one_letter_code
_entity_poly.pdbx_strand_id
1 'polypeptide(L)'
;MELSATGVPKTIDNDVGDPEFRLIDHTPGYGSAARYWSCIVQNVNEENRGMSVSESVAVLQAMGRKSGWIPAASRLADPERLMPLQMYFAEGGHTLESLAENVNRELQRSGRCIVVVSEGFDVGGLGEMHDGFGHIEYGASRNTVAQAVVN
;
A
#
# COMPACT_ATOMS: atom_id res chain seq x y z
N MET A 1 -22.11 39.65 -12.71
CA MET A 1 -22.51 38.32 -12.26
C MET A 1 -21.34 37.81 -11.45
N GLU A 2 -21.48 37.73 -10.12
CA GLU A 2 -20.44 37.17 -9.26
C GLU A 2 -20.61 35.63 -9.20
N LEU A 3 -19.54 34.92 -9.45
CA LEU A 3 -19.51 33.46 -9.36
C LEU A 3 -18.91 33.06 -8.00
N SER A 4 -19.70 32.42 -7.16
CA SER A 4 -19.20 31.86 -5.91
C SER A 4 -18.64 30.47 -6.19
N ALA A 5 -17.39 30.20 -5.79
CA ALA A 5 -16.76 28.92 -5.94
C ALA A 5 -16.27 28.41 -4.58
N THR A 6 -16.45 27.12 -4.34
CA THR A 6 -15.95 26.43 -3.14
C THR A 6 -15.05 25.28 -3.59
N GLY A 7 -13.81 25.26 -3.12
CA GLY A 7 -12.87 24.17 -3.36
C GLY A 7 -12.94 23.14 -2.24
N VAL A 8 -12.99 21.86 -2.62
CA VAL A 8 -12.91 20.74 -1.68
C VAL A 8 -11.69 19.91 -2.07
N PRO A 9 -10.67 19.77 -1.20
CA PRO A 9 -9.52 18.93 -1.50
C PRO A 9 -9.95 17.46 -1.59
N LYS A 10 -9.42 16.74 -2.58
CA LYS A 10 -9.75 15.33 -2.83
C LYS A 10 -8.50 14.54 -3.16
N THR A 11 -8.26 13.52 -2.38
CA THR A 11 -7.32 12.44 -2.68
C THR A 11 -7.80 11.17 -1.99
N ILE A 12 -7.48 10.01 -2.56
CA ILE A 12 -7.74 8.71 -1.90
C ILE A 12 -6.64 8.37 -0.89
N ASP A 13 -5.50 9.06 -0.91
CA ASP A 13 -4.32 8.75 -0.10
C ASP A 13 -4.49 9.11 1.38
N ASN A 14 -5.49 9.94 1.69
CA ASN A 14 -5.79 10.44 3.04
C ASN A 14 -4.62 11.21 3.67
N ASP A 15 -3.85 11.90 2.83
CA ASP A 15 -2.61 12.60 3.19
C ASP A 15 -2.73 14.13 3.16
N VAL A 16 -3.95 14.66 3.01
CA VAL A 16 -4.21 16.11 3.02
C VAL A 16 -4.32 16.59 4.46
N GLY A 17 -3.42 17.44 4.84
CA GLY A 17 -3.41 18.11 6.12
C GLY A 17 -2.36 19.20 6.14
N ASP A 18 -2.47 20.12 7.09
CA ASP A 18 -1.43 21.08 7.38
C ASP A 18 -0.97 20.97 8.84
N PRO A 19 0.17 21.59 9.21
CA PRO A 19 0.69 21.52 10.58
C PRO A 19 -0.22 22.14 11.62
N GLU A 20 -1.11 23.05 11.22
CA GLU A 20 -2.05 23.75 12.12
C GLU A 20 -3.37 22.99 12.25
N PHE A 21 -3.86 22.43 11.12
CA PHE A 21 -5.09 21.64 11.06
C PHE A 21 -4.75 20.16 10.83
N ARG A 22 -4.26 19.49 11.83
CA ARG A 22 -3.98 18.03 11.83
C ARG A 22 -5.22 17.15 11.65
N LEU A 23 -6.32 17.69 11.14
CA LEU A 23 -7.66 17.15 11.32
C LEU A 23 -8.40 16.83 10.02
N ILE A 24 -7.73 16.61 8.89
CA ILE A 24 -8.42 15.90 7.83
C ILE A 24 -8.35 14.41 8.14
N ASP A 25 -9.29 14.00 8.95
CA ASP A 25 -9.49 12.63 9.39
C ASP A 25 -9.82 11.72 8.20
N HIS A 26 -10.53 12.26 7.20
CA HIS A 26 -11.04 11.48 6.10
C HIS A 26 -11.15 12.31 4.82
N THR A 27 -10.31 12.01 3.83
CA THR A 27 -10.41 12.63 2.52
C THR A 27 -11.43 11.92 1.61
N PRO A 28 -12.11 12.66 0.70
CA PRO A 28 -13.06 12.08 -0.23
C PRO A 28 -12.44 10.96 -1.07
N GLY A 29 -13.07 9.79 -1.06
CA GLY A 29 -12.62 8.60 -1.80
C GLY A 29 -11.77 7.62 -0.99
N TYR A 30 -11.13 8.04 0.11
CA TYR A 30 -10.34 7.15 0.95
C TYR A 30 -11.15 5.96 1.49
N GLY A 31 -12.34 6.19 2.05
CA GLY A 31 -13.17 5.11 2.59
C GLY A 31 -13.56 4.06 1.55
N SER A 32 -13.80 4.47 0.29
CA SER A 32 -14.05 3.54 -0.81
C SER A 32 -12.80 2.74 -1.17
N ALA A 33 -11.63 3.39 -1.20
CA ALA A 33 -10.35 2.71 -1.43
C ALA A 33 -10.02 1.72 -0.31
N ALA A 34 -10.20 2.11 0.95
CA ALA A 34 -10.00 1.25 2.11
C ALA A 34 -10.89 0.00 2.06
N ARG A 35 -12.18 0.18 1.75
CA ARG A 35 -13.10 -0.94 1.56
C ARG A 35 -12.69 -1.86 0.40
N TYR A 36 -12.29 -1.28 -0.73
CA TYR A 36 -11.81 -2.05 -1.88
C TYR A 36 -10.61 -2.94 -1.48
N TRP A 37 -9.62 -2.36 -0.79
CA TRP A 37 -8.44 -3.09 -0.35
C TRP A 37 -8.76 -4.22 0.62
N SER A 38 -9.70 -4.02 1.55
CA SER A 38 -10.13 -5.09 2.44
C SER A 38 -10.75 -6.26 1.67
N CYS A 39 -11.57 -5.99 0.66
CA CYS A 39 -12.18 -7.04 -0.18
C CYS A 39 -11.15 -7.74 -1.07
N ILE A 40 -10.25 -6.97 -1.71
CA ILE A 40 -9.22 -7.53 -2.59
C ILE A 40 -8.27 -8.46 -1.83
N VAL A 41 -7.84 -8.07 -0.63
CA VAL A 41 -6.94 -8.91 0.17
C VAL A 41 -7.62 -10.22 0.58
N GLN A 42 -8.92 -10.22 0.86
CA GLN A 42 -9.66 -11.47 1.10
C GLN A 42 -9.65 -12.37 -0.15
N ASN A 43 -9.93 -11.81 -1.33
CA ASN A 43 -9.90 -12.57 -2.58
C ASN A 43 -8.52 -13.13 -2.88
N VAL A 44 -7.48 -12.31 -2.75
CA VAL A 44 -6.09 -12.72 -2.94
C VAL A 44 -5.67 -13.79 -1.94
N ASN A 45 -6.17 -13.73 -0.69
CA ASN A 45 -5.91 -14.77 0.30
C ASN A 45 -6.43 -16.14 -0.16
N GLU A 46 -7.64 -16.19 -0.71
CA GLU A 46 -8.21 -17.46 -1.19
C GLU A 46 -7.46 -17.97 -2.44
N GLU A 47 -7.11 -17.08 -3.35
CA GLU A 47 -6.31 -17.42 -4.53
C GLU A 47 -4.93 -17.93 -4.14
N ASN A 48 -4.17 -17.20 -3.34
CA ASN A 48 -2.85 -17.61 -2.86
C ASN A 48 -2.89 -18.93 -2.08
N ARG A 49 -3.98 -19.17 -1.33
CA ARG A 49 -4.19 -20.43 -0.62
C ARG A 49 -4.35 -21.62 -1.58
N GLY A 50 -5.05 -21.41 -2.71
CA GLY A 50 -5.20 -22.42 -3.76
C GLY A 50 -3.93 -22.67 -4.56
N MET A 51 -3.07 -21.65 -4.71
CA MET A 51 -1.86 -21.69 -5.53
C MET A 51 -0.56 -21.84 -4.71
N SER A 52 -0.64 -21.98 -3.40
CA SER A 52 0.53 -21.91 -2.49
C SER A 52 1.64 -22.94 -2.77
N VAL A 53 1.35 -24.01 -3.50
CA VAL A 53 2.36 -25.01 -3.90
C VAL A 53 3.27 -24.50 -5.01
N SER A 54 2.74 -23.68 -5.94
CA SER A 54 3.48 -23.11 -7.08
C SER A 54 3.88 -21.66 -6.84
N GLU A 55 3.02 -20.88 -6.17
CA GLU A 55 3.18 -19.45 -5.94
C GLU A 55 2.86 -19.14 -4.47
N SER A 56 3.86 -19.32 -3.63
CA SER A 56 3.69 -19.18 -2.18
C SER A 56 3.59 -17.74 -1.69
N VAL A 57 4.07 -16.75 -2.47
CA VAL A 57 4.06 -15.33 -2.11
C VAL A 57 3.22 -14.53 -3.10
N ALA A 58 2.26 -13.76 -2.59
CA ALA A 58 1.53 -12.75 -3.35
C ALA A 58 1.95 -11.35 -2.89
N VAL A 59 2.39 -10.51 -3.82
CA VAL A 59 2.80 -9.13 -3.54
C VAL A 59 1.82 -8.16 -4.19
N LEU A 60 1.22 -7.30 -3.41
CA LEU A 60 0.26 -6.28 -3.81
C LEU A 60 0.83 -4.90 -3.54
N GLN A 61 0.89 -4.04 -4.55
CA GLN A 61 1.27 -2.65 -4.36
C GLN A 61 0.03 -1.78 -4.19
N ALA A 62 -0.03 -1.06 -3.08
CA ALA A 62 -1.08 -0.10 -2.79
C ALA A 62 -0.64 1.32 -3.12
N MET A 63 -1.59 2.12 -3.63
CA MET A 63 -1.44 3.57 -3.74
C MET A 63 -1.36 4.20 -2.35
N GLY A 64 -1.02 5.48 -2.29
CA GLY A 64 -0.96 6.24 -1.05
C GLY A 64 0.30 7.08 -0.92
N ARG A 65 1.14 7.12 -1.94
CA ARG A 65 2.41 7.85 -1.96
C ARG A 65 3.24 7.51 -0.71
N LYS A 66 3.52 8.51 0.14
CA LYS A 66 4.28 8.35 1.38
C LYS A 66 3.40 8.07 2.60
N SER A 67 2.08 7.92 2.42
CA SER A 67 1.15 7.60 3.51
C SER A 67 0.73 6.13 3.48
N GLY A 68 0.66 5.51 4.63
CA GLY A 68 0.32 4.11 4.80
C GLY A 68 -1.18 3.83 4.99
N TRP A 69 -2.06 4.80 4.84
CA TRP A 69 -3.48 4.64 5.14
C TRP A 69 -4.19 3.57 4.32
N ILE A 70 -3.93 3.55 2.99
CA ILE A 70 -4.55 2.57 2.10
C ILE A 70 -4.00 1.16 2.36
N PRO A 71 -2.68 0.90 2.37
CA PRO A 71 -2.18 -0.42 2.69
C PRO A 71 -2.56 -0.87 4.11
N ALA A 72 -2.63 0.05 5.10
CA ALA A 72 -3.09 -0.28 6.45
C ALA A 72 -4.54 -0.77 6.48
N ALA A 73 -5.41 -0.24 5.61
CA ALA A 73 -6.79 -0.70 5.49
C ALA A 73 -6.91 -2.18 5.08
N SER A 74 -5.87 -2.77 4.50
CA SER A 74 -5.80 -4.21 4.21
C SER A 74 -5.97 -5.07 5.47
N ARG A 75 -5.63 -4.54 6.66
CA ARG A 75 -5.86 -5.24 7.94
C ARG A 75 -7.33 -5.48 8.25
N LEU A 76 -8.25 -4.69 7.68
CA LEU A 76 -9.69 -4.91 7.81
C LEU A 76 -10.16 -6.22 7.15
N ALA A 77 -9.36 -6.78 6.24
CA ALA A 77 -9.61 -8.11 5.66
C ALA A 77 -9.41 -9.25 6.69
N ASP A 78 -8.61 -9.00 7.73
CA ASP A 78 -8.16 -10.00 8.67
C ASP A 78 -8.08 -9.43 10.10
N PRO A 79 -9.21 -9.06 10.69
CA PRO A 79 -9.24 -8.48 12.04
C PRO A 79 -8.73 -9.46 13.11
N GLU A 80 -8.89 -10.75 12.91
CA GLU A 80 -8.46 -11.80 13.82
C GLU A 80 -6.99 -12.23 13.62
N ARG A 81 -6.31 -11.68 12.62
CA ARG A 81 -4.91 -11.97 12.26
C ARG A 81 -4.63 -13.45 11.98
N LEU A 82 -5.52 -14.08 11.25
CA LEU A 82 -5.42 -15.47 10.84
C LEU A 82 -4.74 -15.66 9.47
N MET A 83 -4.73 -14.61 8.65
CA MET A 83 -4.05 -14.63 7.35
C MET A 83 -2.54 -14.40 7.52
N PRO A 84 -1.70 -14.99 6.63
CA PRO A 84 -0.28 -14.68 6.56
C PRO A 84 -0.05 -13.33 5.87
N LEU A 85 -0.69 -12.28 6.37
CA LEU A 85 -0.75 -10.93 5.82
C LEU A 85 0.29 -10.02 6.48
N GLN A 86 1.19 -9.49 5.67
CA GLN A 86 2.17 -8.49 6.06
C GLN A 86 1.93 -7.19 5.30
N MET A 87 2.15 -6.06 5.95
CA MET A 87 1.94 -4.73 5.37
C MET A 87 3.17 -3.86 5.63
N TYR A 88 3.63 -3.17 4.58
CA TYR A 88 4.82 -2.33 4.62
C TYR A 88 4.50 -0.94 4.09
N PHE A 89 4.80 0.08 4.88
CA PHE A 89 4.49 1.48 4.60
C PHE A 89 5.77 2.30 4.50
N ALA A 90 5.70 3.43 3.79
CA ALA A 90 6.82 4.35 3.69
C ALA A 90 7.29 4.85 5.08
N GLU A 91 6.34 5.12 5.99
CA GLU A 91 6.60 5.62 7.35
C GLU A 91 6.90 4.52 8.38
N GLY A 92 6.87 3.25 7.97
CA GLY A 92 7.00 2.10 8.88
C GLY A 92 8.44 1.79 9.34
N GLY A 93 9.44 2.44 8.76
CA GLY A 93 10.85 2.25 9.10
C GLY A 93 11.42 0.86 8.75
N HIS A 94 10.71 0.07 7.95
CA HIS A 94 11.19 -1.21 7.46
C HIS A 94 12.12 -1.02 6.26
N THR A 95 13.13 -1.88 6.16
CA THR A 95 13.99 -1.98 4.98
C THR A 95 13.58 -3.17 4.12
N LEU A 96 14.09 -3.25 2.90
CA LEU A 96 13.86 -4.38 2.00
C LEU A 96 14.38 -5.70 2.62
N GLU A 97 15.53 -5.64 3.31
CA GLU A 97 16.09 -6.80 4.01
C GLU A 97 15.15 -7.28 5.12
N SER A 98 14.63 -6.35 5.95
CA SER A 98 13.71 -6.70 7.02
C SER A 98 12.39 -7.27 6.49
N LEU A 99 11.93 -6.78 5.34
CA LEU A 99 10.77 -7.33 4.63
C LEU A 99 11.06 -8.78 4.19
N ALA A 100 12.19 -9.01 3.52
CA ALA A 100 12.59 -10.34 3.06
C ALA A 100 12.72 -11.35 4.22
N GLU A 101 13.33 -10.95 5.33
CA GLU A 101 13.42 -11.79 6.53
C GLU A 101 12.05 -12.15 7.11
N ASN A 102 11.14 -11.17 7.18
CA ASN A 102 9.80 -11.39 7.69
C ASN A 102 8.98 -12.33 6.78
N VAL A 103 9.09 -12.13 5.45
CA VAL A 103 8.45 -13.02 4.46
C VAL A 103 9.00 -14.45 4.60
N ASN A 104 10.31 -14.63 4.69
CA ASN A 104 10.92 -15.94 4.88
C ASN A 104 10.46 -16.61 6.18
N ARG A 105 10.36 -15.86 7.28
CA ARG A 105 9.84 -16.37 8.55
C ARG A 105 8.39 -16.83 8.42
N GLU A 106 7.58 -16.06 7.70
CA GLU A 106 6.18 -16.40 7.47
C GLU A 106 6.03 -17.65 6.57
N LEU A 107 6.86 -17.75 5.52
CA LEU A 107 6.90 -18.96 4.67
C LEU A 107 7.25 -20.21 5.47
N GLN A 108 8.20 -20.12 6.39
CA GLN A 108 8.55 -21.23 7.28
C GLN A 108 7.40 -21.62 8.23
N ARG A 109 6.60 -20.64 8.66
CA ARG A 109 5.48 -20.82 9.59
C ARG A 109 4.23 -21.37 8.93
N SER A 110 3.85 -20.83 7.78
CA SER A 110 2.54 -21.05 7.15
C SER A 110 2.61 -21.60 5.72
N GLY A 111 3.79 -21.66 5.13
CA GLY A 111 4.02 -22.11 3.75
C GLY A 111 3.61 -21.08 2.69
N ARG A 112 3.07 -19.92 3.07
CA ARG A 112 2.62 -18.87 2.16
C ARG A 112 2.67 -17.50 2.81
N CYS A 113 2.66 -16.44 2.01
CA CYS A 113 2.65 -15.05 2.50
C CYS A 113 1.92 -14.12 1.54
N ILE A 114 1.19 -13.17 2.08
CA ILE A 114 0.59 -12.05 1.34
C ILE A 114 1.25 -10.78 1.82
N VAL A 115 1.87 -10.06 0.90
CA VAL A 115 2.56 -8.80 1.18
C VAL A 115 1.77 -7.66 0.53
N VAL A 116 1.36 -6.70 1.33
CA VAL A 116 0.82 -5.43 0.84
C VAL A 116 1.87 -4.36 1.09
N VAL A 117 2.39 -3.77 0.02
CA VAL A 117 3.43 -2.75 0.09
C VAL A 117 2.92 -1.43 -0.44
N SER A 118 3.22 -0.32 0.24
CA SER A 118 2.95 1.03 -0.26
C SER A 118 3.84 1.34 -1.47
N GLU A 119 3.31 2.04 -2.46
CA GLU A 119 4.11 2.54 -3.59
C GLU A 119 5.25 3.49 -3.19
N GLY A 120 5.16 4.07 -1.99
CA GLY A 120 6.21 4.93 -1.41
C GLY A 120 7.17 4.20 -0.48
N PHE A 121 7.10 2.87 -0.37
CA PHE A 121 8.06 2.08 0.41
C PHE A 121 9.46 2.19 -0.20
N ASP A 122 10.47 2.44 0.63
CA ASP A 122 11.85 2.62 0.18
C ASP A 122 12.50 1.27 -0.18
N VAL A 123 12.74 1.08 -1.46
CA VAL A 123 13.42 -0.10 -2.02
C VAL A 123 14.80 0.24 -2.62
N GLY A 124 15.35 1.41 -2.28
CA GLY A 124 16.69 1.79 -2.70
C GLY A 124 16.79 2.23 -4.17
N GLY A 125 16.12 3.32 -4.52
CA GLY A 125 16.41 4.05 -5.77
C GLY A 125 15.86 3.42 -7.05
N LEU A 126 14.53 3.32 -7.17
CA LEU A 126 13.85 2.84 -8.38
C LEU A 126 13.84 3.82 -9.58
N GLY A 127 14.60 4.89 -9.54
CA GLY A 127 14.57 5.94 -10.56
C GLY A 127 13.26 6.74 -10.48
N GLU A 128 13.29 7.80 -9.71
CA GLU A 128 12.16 8.71 -9.56
C GLU A 128 11.83 9.34 -10.92
N MET A 129 10.62 9.14 -11.41
CA MET A 129 10.07 9.93 -12.51
C MET A 129 9.29 11.09 -11.91
N HIS A 130 9.52 12.29 -12.46
CA HIS A 130 8.82 13.50 -12.04
C HIS A 130 7.82 13.91 -13.11
N ASP A 131 6.64 14.36 -12.68
CA ASP A 131 5.68 15.01 -13.57
C ASP A 131 6.17 16.39 -14.04
N GLY A 132 5.41 17.03 -14.93
CA GLY A 132 5.74 18.37 -15.45
C GLY A 132 5.75 19.49 -14.37
N PHE A 133 5.36 19.20 -13.14
CA PHE A 133 5.36 20.09 -11.98
C PHE A 133 6.42 19.71 -10.93
N GLY A 134 7.21 18.67 -11.18
CA GLY A 134 8.28 18.21 -10.30
C GLY A 134 7.83 17.27 -9.17
N HIS A 135 6.62 16.75 -9.19
CA HIS A 135 6.17 15.73 -8.24
C HIS A 135 6.62 14.35 -8.68
N ILE A 136 6.94 13.50 -7.70
CA ILE A 136 7.31 12.11 -7.97
C ILE A 136 6.08 11.33 -8.44
N GLU A 137 6.16 10.74 -9.62
CA GLU A 137 5.16 9.83 -10.17
C GLU A 137 5.46 8.38 -9.77
N TYR A 138 4.87 7.92 -8.69
CA TYR A 138 5.07 6.56 -8.18
C TYR A 138 4.53 5.46 -9.09
N GLY A 139 3.49 5.73 -9.87
CA GLY A 139 2.84 4.75 -10.74
C GLY A 139 3.39 4.66 -12.17
N ALA A 140 4.23 5.61 -12.62
CA ALA A 140 4.75 5.68 -13.98
C ALA A 140 6.15 5.05 -14.16
N SER A 141 6.78 4.62 -13.07
CA SER A 141 8.08 3.94 -13.11
C SER A 141 7.97 2.60 -13.87
N ARG A 142 8.95 2.32 -14.73
CA ARG A 142 9.10 1.01 -15.39
C ARG A 142 9.32 -0.13 -14.40
N ASN A 143 9.83 0.19 -13.20
CA ASN A 143 10.04 -0.73 -12.11
C ASN A 143 9.15 -0.30 -10.95
N THR A 144 8.19 -1.10 -10.58
CA THR A 144 7.33 -0.85 -9.42
C THR A 144 7.99 -1.34 -8.13
N VAL A 145 7.53 -0.82 -6.98
CA VAL A 145 7.97 -1.31 -5.67
C VAL A 145 7.69 -2.80 -5.52
N ALA A 146 6.53 -3.27 -5.98
CA ALA A 146 6.20 -4.70 -5.96
C ALA A 146 7.20 -5.53 -6.76
N GLN A 147 7.64 -5.06 -7.94
CA GLN A 147 8.67 -5.75 -8.73
C GLN A 147 10.03 -5.78 -8.02
N ALA A 148 10.40 -4.71 -7.33
CA ALA A 148 11.64 -4.68 -6.55
C ALA A 148 11.60 -5.64 -5.35
N VAL A 149 10.44 -5.83 -4.74
CA VAL A 149 10.23 -6.77 -3.63
C VAL A 149 10.29 -8.23 -4.12
N VAL A 150 9.88 -8.51 -5.36
CA VAL A 150 9.86 -9.87 -5.92
C VAL A 150 11.23 -10.30 -6.46
N ASN A 151 12.07 -9.34 -6.89
CA ASN A 151 13.42 -9.62 -7.42
C ASN A 151 14.45 -9.77 -6.32
#